data_346992c7ad6df0978c22b02b0a7bab74
#
_entry.id   346992c7ad6df0978c22b02b0a7bab74
#
_cell.length_a   1.000
_cell.length_b   1.000
_cell.length_c   1.000
_cell.angle_alpha   90.00
_cell.angle_beta   90.00
_cell.angle_gamma   90.00
#
_symmetry.space_group_name_H-M   'P 1'
#
loop_
_entity.id
_entity.type
_entity.pdbx_description
1 polymer ?
#
loop_
_entity_poly.entity_id
_entity_poly.type
_entity_poly.pdbx_seq_one_letter_code
_entity_poly.pdbx_strand_id
1 'polypeptide(L)' 'MPANPRFHSVRRIGPVQVATHYDSRGREKHTAACTAPRCGFSTEYDSRAAAELAARTHRCSAR' A
#
# COMPACT_ATOMS: atom_id res chain seq x y z
N MET A 1 -18.11 -7.88 -11.94
CA MET A 1 -16.86 -7.44 -12.26
C MET A 1 -15.81 -7.76 -11.29
N PRO A 2 -14.91 -8.46 -11.71
CA PRO A 2 -13.90 -8.89 -10.77
C PRO A 2 -13.00 -7.77 -10.38
N ALA A 3 -12.64 -7.77 -9.15
CA ALA A 3 -11.65 -6.87 -8.68
C ALA A 3 -10.33 -7.25 -9.31
N ASN A 4 -9.39 -6.34 -9.23
CA ASN A 4 -8.06 -6.62 -9.68
C ASN A 4 -7.48 -7.77 -8.86
N PRO A 5 -7.21 -8.93 -9.45
CA PRO A 5 -6.74 -10.08 -8.67
C PRO A 5 -5.33 -9.91 -8.14
N ARG A 6 -4.62 -8.89 -8.55
CA ARG A 6 -3.28 -8.69 -8.07
C ARG A 6 -3.22 -8.20 -6.64
N PHE A 7 -4.25 -7.48 -6.22
CA PHE A 7 -4.25 -6.90 -4.89
C PHE A 7 -5.32 -7.55 -4.04
N HIS A 8 -4.93 -8.00 -2.87
CA HIS A 8 -5.87 -8.55 -1.92
C HIS A 8 -5.43 -8.14 -0.53
N SER A 9 -6.23 -8.49 0.46
CA SER A 9 -5.95 -8.12 1.84
C SER A 9 -5.74 -6.61 1.99
N VAL A 10 -6.56 -5.86 1.29
CA VAL A 10 -6.45 -4.40 1.33
C VAL A 10 -6.89 -3.89 2.69
N ARG A 11 -6.09 -3.04 3.27
CA ARG A 11 -6.39 -2.44 4.55
C ARG A 11 -6.09 -0.96 4.49
N ARG A 12 -6.96 -0.17 5.10
CA ARG A 12 -6.78 1.26 5.13
C ARG A 12 -6.31 1.71 6.50
N ILE A 13 -5.26 2.50 6.51
CA ILE A 13 -4.71 3.07 7.72
C ILE A 13 -4.61 4.56 7.48
N GLY A 14 -5.59 5.31 8.03
CA GLY A 14 -5.68 6.72 7.72
C GLY A 14 -5.91 6.92 6.23
N PRO A 15 -5.16 7.80 5.58
CA PRO A 15 -5.30 8.00 4.13
C PRO A 15 -4.53 6.99 3.31
N VAL A 16 -3.81 6.07 3.95
CA VAL A 16 -2.96 5.13 3.24
C VAL A 16 -3.63 3.79 3.12
N GLN A 17 -3.56 3.18 1.94
CA GLN A 17 -4.02 1.83 1.74
C GLN A 17 -2.83 0.90 1.65
N VAL A 18 -2.92 -0.23 2.35
CA VAL A 18 -1.91 -1.26 2.29
C VAL A 18 -2.55 -2.47 1.63
N ALA A 19 -1.91 -2.98 0.59
CA ALA A 19 -2.45 -4.13 -0.13
C ALA A 19 -1.35 -5.13 -0.42
N THR A 20 -1.72 -6.39 -0.49
CA THR A 20 -0.80 -7.46 -0.80
C THR A 20 -0.97 -7.87 -2.24
N HIS A 21 0.14 -8.12 -2.92
CA HIS A 21 0.11 -8.61 -4.28
C HIS A 21 1.33 -9.49 -4.52
N TYR A 22 1.34 -10.16 -5.66
CA TYR A 22 2.48 -10.99 -6.02
C TYR A 22 3.15 -10.42 -7.24
N ASP A 23 4.49 -10.40 -7.21
CA ASP A 23 5.23 -9.89 -8.36
C ASP A 23 5.33 -10.97 -9.42
N SER A 24 6.06 -10.69 -10.49
CA SER A 24 6.16 -11.62 -11.61
C SER A 24 6.89 -12.90 -11.24
N ARG A 25 7.60 -12.91 -10.15
CA ARG A 25 8.31 -14.09 -9.68
C ARG A 25 7.52 -14.87 -8.66
N GLY A 26 6.31 -14.42 -8.36
CA GLY A 26 5.48 -15.09 -7.37
C GLY A 26 5.80 -14.72 -5.94
N ARG A 27 6.58 -13.69 -5.72
CA ARG A 27 6.90 -13.26 -4.37
C ARG A 27 5.82 -12.34 -3.85
N GLU A 28 5.50 -12.52 -2.59
CA GLU A 28 4.51 -11.68 -1.95
C GLU A 28 5.09 -10.30 -1.67
N LYS A 29 4.39 -9.28 -2.12
CA LYS A 29 4.79 -7.91 -1.91
C LYS A 29 3.65 -7.14 -1.30
N HIS A 30 3.97 -6.07 -0.61
CA HIS A 30 2.99 -5.26 0.08
C HIS A 30 3.20 -3.81 -0.30
N THR A 31 2.15 -3.17 -0.78
CA THR A 31 2.26 -1.78 -1.22
C THR A 31 1.48 -0.88 -0.29
N ALA A 32 2.10 0.20 0.13
CA ALA A 32 1.43 1.24 0.90
C ALA A 32 1.33 2.46 0.00
N ALA A 33 0.11 2.92 -0.23
CA ALA A 33 -0.12 4.04 -1.12
C ALA A 33 -1.10 5.00 -0.47
N CYS A 34 -0.76 6.27 -0.49
CA CYS A 34 -1.63 7.29 0.07
C CYS A 34 -2.71 7.66 -0.92
N THR A 35 -3.93 7.76 -0.44
CA THR A 35 -5.06 8.09 -1.30
C THR A 35 -5.38 9.58 -1.30
N ALA A 36 -4.65 10.38 -0.55
CA ALA A 36 -4.88 11.81 -0.53
C ALA A 36 -4.56 12.42 -1.90
N PRO A 37 -5.37 13.37 -2.35
CA PRO A 37 -5.24 13.85 -3.74
C PRO A 37 -3.90 14.42 -4.13
N ARG A 38 -3.20 15.03 -3.24
CA ARG A 38 -1.94 15.67 -3.58
C ARG A 38 -0.73 14.96 -3.04
N CYS A 39 -0.94 13.80 -2.47
CA CYS A 39 0.15 13.03 -1.91
C CYS A 39 0.46 11.89 -2.85
N GLY A 40 1.64 11.85 -3.37
CA GLY A 40 2.00 10.79 -4.30
C GLY A 40 2.71 9.63 -3.64
N PHE A 41 2.57 9.48 -2.34
CA PHE A 41 3.26 8.41 -1.63
C PHE A 41 2.80 7.04 -2.09
N SER A 42 3.74 6.24 -2.51
CA SER A 42 3.47 4.86 -2.91
C SER A 42 4.79 4.10 -2.86
N THR A 43 4.85 3.09 -2.02
CA THR A 43 6.08 2.32 -1.84
C THR A 43 5.76 0.87 -1.63
N GLU A 44 6.59 0.02 -2.19
CA GLU A 44 6.44 -1.41 -2.08
C GLU A 44 7.38 -1.95 -1.02
N TYR A 45 6.90 -2.89 -0.23
CA TYR A 45 7.67 -3.47 0.86
C TYR A 45 7.64 -4.99 0.77
N ASP A 46 8.66 -5.62 1.34
CA ASP A 46 8.75 -7.06 1.36
C ASP A 46 7.95 -7.69 2.50
N SER A 47 7.56 -6.92 3.49
CA SER A 47 6.78 -7.46 4.58
C SER A 47 5.58 -6.57 4.86
N ARG A 48 4.52 -7.20 5.33
CA ARG A 48 3.32 -6.46 5.64
C ARG A 48 3.54 -5.53 6.82
N ALA A 49 4.33 -5.99 7.80
CA ALA A 49 4.61 -5.15 8.95
C ALA A 49 5.30 -3.86 8.54
N ALA A 50 6.21 -3.94 7.58
CA ALA A 50 6.90 -2.75 7.11
C ALA A 50 5.94 -1.81 6.40
N ALA A 51 5.06 -2.36 5.57
CA ALA A 51 4.09 -1.54 4.86
C ALA A 51 3.13 -0.87 5.83
N GLU A 52 2.68 -1.60 6.85
CA GLU A 52 1.78 -1.03 7.82
C GLU A 52 2.45 0.02 8.69
N LEU A 53 3.71 -0.20 9.03
CA LEU A 53 4.45 0.81 9.78
C LEU A 53 4.59 2.08 8.96
N ALA A 54 4.91 1.94 7.68
CA ALA A 54 5.01 3.10 6.82
C ALA A 54 3.68 3.83 6.73
N ALA A 55 2.58 3.09 6.68
CA ALA A 55 1.27 3.70 6.61
C ALA A 55 0.95 4.47 7.90
N ARG A 56 1.32 3.91 9.03
CA ARG A 56 1.04 4.56 10.31
C ARG A 56 1.87 5.81 10.53
N THR A 57 3.08 5.83 10.00
CA THR A 57 3.98 6.95 10.22
C THR A 57 3.94 7.95 9.08
N HIS A 58 3.25 7.61 8.01
CA HIS A 58 3.18 8.49 6.86
C HIS A 58 2.43 9.76 7.19
N ARG A 59 2.97 10.87 6.76
CA ARG A 59 2.31 12.15 6.87
C ARG A 59 2.31 12.81 5.52
N CYS A 60 1.12 13.21 5.07
CA CYS A 60 1.03 13.89 3.80
C CYS A 60 1.58 15.29 3.96
N SER A 61 2.54 15.60 3.12
CA SER A 61 3.11 16.94 3.10
C SER A 61 2.43 17.75 2.02
N ALA A 62 1.15 17.68 1.98
CA ALA A 62 0.41 18.39 0.97
C ALA A 62 0.54 19.87 1.19
N ARG A 63 0.96 20.55 0.19
CA ARG A 63 1.15 21.96 0.29
C ARG A 63 0.75 22.62 -0.93
#